data_12af3263cae9a7ab0dc36aacb0350ca1
#
_entry.id   12af3263cae9a7ab0dc36aacb0350ca1
#
_cell.length_a   1.000
_cell.length_b   1.000
_cell.length_c   1.000
_cell.angle_alpha   90.00
_cell.angle_beta   90.00
_cell.angle_gamma   90.00
#
_symmetry.space_group_name_H-M   'P 1'
#
loop_
_entity.id
_entity.type
_entity.pdbx_description
1 polymer ?
#
loop_
_entity_poly.entity_id
_entity_poly.type
_entity_poly.pdbx_seq_one_letter_code
_entity_poly.pdbx_strand_id
1 'polypeptide(L)'
;MDQYALAMSAAGLTDRHIGGTRAIVIEFARSLSTPLWEATCADADAFLAQQRRMGLSVSTRAGKAGALAGFYEFVIARYEGAIRRTTGVLVEQPIDEFNRQSGASLGKVRVPPSDEEIDSLFTAWRGSVTQARKYLPAARDYFAASLWRRLGLRINETVMLDIRDWRPDLGEFGKLHVRHGKGSGGRGPKPRLVPGINGANQLIDWWLAEVRPQYGEDWADPDAPLLPSERFDRDLDRCGRVGANALRRALGIQVDEWLPAWSGRMTPHVLRHYCASSLYAAGMDIKALQELLGHQWLATTSGYLHVRSDHIERAWNSASDRVEARLGLHID
;
A
#
# COMPACT_ATOMS: atom_id res chain seq x y z
N MET A 1 -16.10 24.04 4.99
CA MET A 1 -15.25 22.83 5.10
C MET A 1 -16.02 21.62 5.66
N ASP A 2 -16.80 21.79 6.71
CA ASP A 2 -17.50 20.66 7.35
C ASP A 2 -18.57 20.01 6.44
N GLN A 3 -19.30 20.80 5.67
CA GLN A 3 -20.24 20.30 4.67
C GLN A 3 -19.55 19.52 3.53
N TYR A 4 -18.34 19.90 3.15
CA TYR A 4 -17.56 19.14 2.17
C TYR A 4 -17.04 17.83 2.76
N ALA A 5 -16.58 17.88 4.01
CA ALA A 5 -16.17 16.66 4.73
C ALA A 5 -17.36 15.69 4.87
N LEU A 6 -18.55 16.19 5.18
CA LEU A 6 -19.77 15.39 5.26
C LEU A 6 -20.13 14.77 3.90
N ALA A 7 -20.03 15.53 2.81
CA ALA A 7 -20.29 15.03 1.47
C ALA A 7 -19.28 13.93 1.07
N MET A 8 -18.01 14.11 1.39
CA MET A 8 -16.97 13.09 1.15
C MET A 8 -17.22 11.82 1.98
N SER A 9 -17.66 11.97 3.24
CA SER A 9 -18.02 10.84 4.09
C SER A 9 -19.24 10.09 3.54
N ALA A 10 -20.26 10.81 3.10
CA ALA A 10 -21.44 10.21 2.45
C ALA A 10 -21.09 9.49 1.14
N ALA A 11 -20.05 9.94 0.43
CA ALA A 11 -19.51 9.28 -0.74
C ALA A 11 -18.61 8.05 -0.40
N GLY A 12 -18.48 7.70 0.89
CA GLY A 12 -17.70 6.53 1.34
C GLY A 12 -16.18 6.74 1.36
N LEU A 13 -15.71 7.99 1.37
CA LEU A 13 -14.29 8.27 1.49
C LEU A 13 -13.82 8.12 2.94
N THR A 14 -12.58 7.67 3.10
CA THR A 14 -12.01 7.43 4.44
C THR A 14 -11.67 8.73 5.16
N ASP A 15 -11.74 8.75 6.50
CA ASP A 15 -11.37 9.91 7.34
C ASP A 15 -9.96 10.43 7.04
N ARG A 16 -9.03 9.52 6.74
CA ARG A 16 -7.67 9.89 6.34
C ARG A 16 -7.64 10.67 5.03
N HIS A 17 -8.47 10.29 4.06
CA HIS A 17 -8.58 11.01 2.78
C HIS A 17 -9.23 12.37 3.00
N ILE A 18 -10.31 12.41 3.77
CA ILE A 18 -11.02 13.64 4.14
C ILE A 18 -10.07 14.61 4.85
N GLY A 19 -9.33 14.13 5.85
CA GLY A 19 -8.35 14.94 6.58
C GLY A 19 -7.23 15.48 5.68
N GLY A 20 -6.72 14.63 4.76
CA GLY A 20 -5.71 15.04 3.78
C GLY A 20 -6.22 16.12 2.82
N THR A 21 -7.41 15.94 2.27
CA THR A 21 -8.06 16.94 1.40
C THR A 21 -8.31 18.25 2.13
N ARG A 22 -8.82 18.18 3.37
CA ARG A 22 -9.02 19.36 4.21
C ARG A 22 -7.72 20.14 4.45
N ALA A 23 -6.64 19.44 4.75
CA ALA A 23 -5.32 20.07 4.95
C ALA A 23 -4.85 20.82 3.70
N ILE A 24 -5.03 20.23 2.51
CA ILE A 24 -4.66 20.85 1.23
C ILE A 24 -5.48 22.12 0.97
N VAL A 25 -6.80 22.08 1.18
CA VAL A 25 -7.65 23.26 0.98
C VAL A 25 -7.29 24.39 1.97
N ILE A 26 -6.98 24.05 3.21
CA ILE A 26 -6.53 25.03 4.22
C ILE A 26 -5.16 25.61 3.83
N GLU A 27 -4.24 24.80 3.34
CA GLU A 27 -2.93 25.24 2.87
C GLU A 27 -3.06 26.22 1.69
N PHE A 28 -3.93 25.91 0.74
CA PHE A 28 -4.24 26.81 -0.37
C PHE A 28 -4.88 28.11 0.12
N ALA A 29 -5.90 28.03 0.98
CA ALA A 29 -6.55 29.22 1.55
C ALA A 29 -5.55 30.17 2.23
N ARG A 30 -4.54 29.62 2.92
CA ARG A 30 -3.49 30.43 3.59
C ARG A 30 -2.50 31.07 2.60
N SER A 31 -2.44 30.61 1.37
CA SER A 31 -1.61 31.21 0.33
C SER A 31 -2.30 32.33 -0.43
N LEU A 32 -3.62 32.49 -0.26
CA LEU A 32 -4.41 33.54 -0.90
C LEU A 32 -4.38 34.84 -0.08
N SER A 33 -4.47 35.95 -0.80
CA SER A 33 -4.74 37.29 -0.22
C SER A 33 -6.22 37.63 -0.19
N THR A 34 -7.05 36.84 -0.89
CA THR A 34 -8.48 37.00 -1.04
C THR A 34 -9.23 35.81 -0.44
N PRO A 35 -10.54 35.89 -0.23
CA PRO A 35 -11.34 34.75 0.18
C PRO A 35 -11.28 33.60 -0.83
N LEU A 36 -11.47 32.35 -0.35
CA LEU A 36 -11.44 31.15 -1.20
C LEU A 36 -12.37 31.20 -2.41
N TRP A 37 -13.51 31.86 -2.29
CA TRP A 37 -14.48 31.94 -3.39
C TRP A 37 -14.12 32.98 -4.47
N GLU A 38 -13.04 33.74 -4.28
CA GLU A 38 -12.47 34.68 -5.25
C GLU A 38 -11.20 34.18 -5.91
N ALA A 39 -10.74 32.98 -5.53
CA ALA A 39 -9.52 32.43 -6.07
C ALA A 39 -9.61 32.17 -7.59
N THR A 40 -8.55 32.53 -8.29
CA THR A 40 -8.42 32.45 -9.74
C THR A 40 -7.47 31.33 -10.17
N CYS A 41 -7.41 31.04 -11.46
CA CYS A 41 -6.40 30.14 -12.04
C CYS A 41 -4.97 30.63 -11.73
N ALA A 42 -4.72 31.93 -11.77
CA ALA A 42 -3.42 32.51 -11.44
C ALA A 42 -2.98 32.22 -9.97
N ASP A 43 -3.92 32.21 -9.03
CA ASP A 43 -3.65 31.86 -7.64
C ASP A 43 -3.28 30.38 -7.51
N ALA A 44 -4.00 29.52 -8.21
CA ALA A 44 -3.70 28.09 -8.25
C ALA A 44 -2.33 27.81 -8.90
N ASP A 45 -1.99 28.51 -9.98
CA ASP A 45 -0.69 28.45 -10.64
C ASP A 45 0.44 28.85 -9.71
N ALA A 46 0.27 30.00 -9.01
CA ALA A 46 1.24 30.50 -8.05
C ALA A 46 1.47 29.48 -6.90
N PHE A 47 0.39 28.92 -6.37
CA PHE A 47 0.44 27.88 -5.33
C PHE A 47 1.17 26.62 -5.82
N LEU A 48 0.78 26.06 -6.95
CA LEU A 48 1.41 24.85 -7.49
C LEU A 48 2.87 25.07 -7.91
N ALA A 49 3.20 26.27 -8.42
CA ALA A 49 4.58 26.66 -8.71
C ALA A 49 5.41 26.77 -7.42
N GLN A 50 4.85 27.31 -6.34
CA GLN A 50 5.50 27.32 -5.03
C GLN A 50 5.77 25.89 -4.52
N GLN A 51 4.80 24.98 -4.62
CA GLN A 51 4.98 23.57 -4.25
C GLN A 51 6.12 22.92 -5.04
N ARG A 52 6.26 23.27 -6.33
CA ARG A 52 7.41 22.83 -7.16
C ARG A 52 8.74 23.37 -6.64
N ARG A 53 8.82 24.66 -6.30
CA ARG A 53 10.04 25.26 -5.74
C ARG A 53 10.44 24.63 -4.40
N MET A 54 9.47 24.18 -3.61
CA MET A 54 9.67 23.42 -2.36
C MET A 54 10.13 21.97 -2.61
N GLY A 55 10.30 21.55 -3.86
CA GLY A 55 10.78 20.21 -4.21
C GLY A 55 9.73 19.10 -4.20
N LEU A 56 8.43 19.43 -4.11
CA LEU A 56 7.38 18.42 -4.12
C LEU A 56 7.31 17.69 -5.47
N SER A 57 7.13 16.37 -5.41
CA SER A 57 7.02 15.54 -6.61
C SER A 57 5.83 15.91 -7.50
N VAL A 58 5.92 15.60 -8.81
CA VAL A 58 4.81 15.79 -9.78
C VAL A 58 3.54 15.13 -9.27
N SER A 59 3.63 13.88 -8.79
CA SER A 59 2.49 13.13 -8.25
C SER A 59 1.85 13.80 -7.03
N THR A 60 2.65 14.37 -6.14
CA THR A 60 2.13 15.10 -4.95
C THR A 60 1.39 16.36 -5.39
N ARG A 61 1.95 17.10 -6.33
CA ARG A 61 1.32 18.32 -6.86
C ARG A 61 0.03 18.01 -7.62
N ALA A 62 0.02 16.96 -8.45
CA ALA A 62 -1.18 16.48 -9.12
C ALA A 62 -2.28 16.07 -8.11
N GLY A 63 -1.90 15.43 -7.01
CA GLY A 63 -2.83 15.11 -5.92
C GLY A 63 -3.41 16.35 -5.25
N LYS A 64 -2.58 17.40 -5.02
CA LYS A 64 -3.06 18.68 -4.48
C LYS A 64 -4.02 19.39 -5.45
N ALA A 65 -3.67 19.44 -6.75
CA ALA A 65 -4.55 20.01 -7.77
C ALA A 65 -5.90 19.26 -7.84
N GLY A 66 -5.87 17.92 -7.81
CA GLY A 66 -7.10 17.11 -7.78
C GLY A 66 -7.97 17.36 -6.54
N ALA A 67 -7.37 17.54 -5.37
CA ALA A 67 -8.09 17.87 -4.14
C ALA A 67 -8.76 19.25 -4.19
N LEU A 68 -8.07 20.25 -4.76
CA LEU A 68 -8.62 21.60 -4.97
C LEU A 68 -9.73 21.57 -6.01
N ALA A 69 -9.53 20.90 -7.15
CA ALA A 69 -10.56 20.76 -8.17
C ALA A 69 -11.87 20.19 -7.60
N GLY A 70 -11.79 19.08 -6.87
CA GLY A 70 -12.98 18.48 -6.23
C GLY A 70 -13.64 19.39 -5.18
N PHE A 71 -12.87 20.21 -4.46
CA PHE A 71 -13.42 21.18 -3.54
C PHE A 71 -14.20 22.29 -4.28
N TYR A 72 -13.64 22.85 -5.35
CA TYR A 72 -14.32 23.90 -6.12
C TYR A 72 -15.53 23.36 -6.89
N GLU A 73 -15.45 22.16 -7.46
CA GLU A 73 -16.61 21.46 -8.03
C GLU A 73 -17.76 21.37 -7.02
N PHE A 74 -17.45 21.01 -5.76
CA PHE A 74 -18.45 20.96 -4.70
C PHE A 74 -19.01 22.33 -4.34
N VAL A 75 -18.16 23.36 -4.23
CA VAL A 75 -18.59 24.73 -3.90
C VAL A 75 -19.46 25.30 -4.99
N ILE A 76 -19.06 25.17 -6.23
CA ILE A 76 -19.83 25.62 -7.40
C ILE A 76 -21.17 24.91 -7.43
N ALA A 77 -21.20 23.57 -7.35
CA ALA A 77 -22.43 22.80 -7.45
C ALA A 77 -23.45 23.11 -6.35
N ARG A 78 -22.99 23.43 -5.13
CA ARG A 78 -23.90 23.55 -3.97
C ARG A 78 -24.05 24.95 -3.42
N TYR A 79 -23.09 25.86 -3.62
CA TYR A 79 -23.03 27.14 -2.91
C TYR A 79 -22.86 28.34 -3.80
N GLU A 80 -22.59 28.21 -5.10
CA GLU A 80 -22.40 29.33 -6.02
C GLU A 80 -23.52 30.34 -5.94
N GLY A 81 -24.78 29.93 -6.02
CA GLY A 81 -25.93 30.81 -5.95
C GLY A 81 -26.05 31.59 -4.60
N ALA A 82 -25.67 30.94 -3.50
CA ALA A 82 -25.67 31.59 -2.17
C ALA A 82 -24.53 32.60 -2.06
N ILE A 83 -23.32 32.23 -2.48
CA ILE A 83 -22.14 33.12 -2.48
C ILE A 83 -22.41 34.33 -3.37
N ARG A 84 -22.89 34.14 -4.58
CA ARG A 84 -23.22 35.23 -5.51
C ARG A 84 -24.25 36.23 -4.94
N ARG A 85 -25.29 35.73 -4.28
CA ARG A 85 -26.29 36.59 -3.64
C ARG A 85 -25.71 37.43 -2.49
N THR A 86 -24.74 36.87 -1.75
CA THR A 86 -24.20 37.52 -0.55
C THR A 86 -23.01 38.41 -0.87
N THR A 87 -22.16 38.04 -1.82
CA THR A 87 -20.89 38.74 -2.10
C THR A 87 -20.84 39.39 -3.48
N GLY A 88 -21.77 39.05 -4.38
CA GLY A 88 -21.75 39.47 -5.78
C GLY A 88 -20.77 38.67 -6.65
N VAL A 89 -19.95 37.80 -6.06
CA VAL A 89 -18.88 37.07 -6.74
C VAL A 89 -19.42 35.78 -7.37
N LEU A 90 -19.01 35.51 -8.61
CA LEU A 90 -19.19 34.22 -9.27
C LEU A 90 -17.97 33.34 -8.93
N VAL A 91 -18.20 32.18 -8.35
CA VAL A 91 -17.11 31.26 -8.01
C VAL A 91 -16.63 30.56 -9.28
N GLU A 92 -15.35 30.67 -9.59
CA GLU A 92 -14.70 30.01 -10.71
C GLU A 92 -13.94 28.77 -10.28
N GLN A 93 -13.69 27.83 -11.21
CA GLN A 93 -12.82 26.69 -11.00
C GLN A 93 -11.36 27.09 -11.23
N PRO A 94 -10.52 27.19 -10.19
CA PRO A 94 -9.14 27.65 -10.35
C PRO A 94 -8.21 26.56 -10.91
N ILE A 95 -8.66 25.31 -10.95
CA ILE A 95 -7.89 24.20 -11.51
C ILE A 95 -8.44 23.85 -12.89
N ASP A 96 -7.67 24.13 -13.93
CA ASP A 96 -8.00 23.91 -15.32
C ASP A 96 -7.09 22.84 -16.00
N GLU A 97 -7.18 22.71 -17.31
CA GLU A 97 -6.38 21.75 -18.07
C GLU A 97 -4.88 22.08 -18.10
N PHE A 98 -4.48 23.35 -17.91
CA PHE A 98 -3.08 23.80 -17.95
C PHE A 98 -2.36 23.59 -16.63
N ASN A 99 -3.04 23.71 -15.49
CA ASN A 99 -2.45 23.53 -14.16
C ASN A 99 -2.81 22.19 -13.52
N ARG A 100 -3.78 21.45 -14.06
CA ARG A 100 -4.10 20.08 -13.68
C ARG A 100 -3.11 19.12 -14.33
N GLN A 101 -2.00 18.87 -13.67
CA GLN A 101 -1.03 17.91 -14.18
C GLN A 101 -1.68 16.53 -14.36
N SER A 102 -1.66 16.01 -15.60
CA SER A 102 -2.04 14.62 -15.85
C SER A 102 -1.05 13.71 -15.13
N GLY A 103 -1.55 12.90 -14.18
CA GLY A 103 -0.75 12.04 -13.31
C GLY A 103 -0.08 10.84 -13.99
N ALA A 104 0.05 10.84 -15.29
CA ALA A 104 0.73 9.81 -16.09
C ALA A 104 2.25 10.02 -16.17
N SER A 105 2.90 10.55 -15.13
CA SER A 105 4.31 10.28 -14.95
C SER A 105 4.43 8.82 -14.56
N LEU A 106 4.81 7.96 -15.49
CA LEU A 106 5.46 6.70 -15.20
C LEU A 106 6.58 7.03 -14.22
N GLY A 107 6.33 6.83 -12.92
CA GLY A 107 7.33 7.06 -11.89
C GLY A 107 8.61 6.34 -12.28
N LYS A 108 9.77 6.88 -11.93
CA LYS A 108 11.05 6.20 -12.19
C LYS A 108 10.87 4.73 -11.84
N VAL A 109 11.16 3.84 -12.81
CA VAL A 109 11.16 2.39 -12.60
C VAL A 109 12.04 2.13 -11.38
N ARG A 110 11.43 1.69 -10.30
CA ARG A 110 12.18 1.37 -9.07
C ARG A 110 12.62 -0.07 -9.20
N VAL A 111 13.91 -0.26 -9.47
CA VAL A 111 14.51 -1.59 -9.42
C VAL A 111 14.41 -2.08 -7.98
N PRO A 112 13.75 -3.22 -7.72
CA PRO A 112 13.70 -3.80 -6.38
C PRO A 112 15.09 -4.31 -5.98
N PRO A 113 15.32 -4.62 -4.68
CA PRO A 113 16.52 -5.31 -4.23
C PRO A 113 16.71 -6.64 -4.96
N SER A 114 17.96 -7.10 -5.08
CA SER A 114 18.26 -8.42 -5.63
C SER A 114 17.82 -9.54 -4.68
N ASP A 115 17.79 -10.79 -5.21
CA ASP A 115 17.47 -11.96 -4.39
C ASP A 115 18.52 -12.14 -3.29
N GLU A 116 19.81 -11.92 -3.58
CA GLU A 116 20.92 -12.02 -2.64
C GLU A 116 20.80 -10.96 -1.53
N GLU A 117 20.45 -9.72 -1.88
CA GLU A 117 20.23 -8.63 -0.90
C GLU A 117 19.10 -8.96 0.07
N ILE A 118 17.98 -9.48 -0.46
CA ILE A 118 16.82 -9.85 0.35
C ILE A 118 17.12 -11.07 1.21
N ASP A 119 17.77 -12.09 0.66
CA ASP A 119 18.09 -13.31 1.41
C ASP A 119 19.13 -13.04 2.51
N SER A 120 20.12 -12.18 2.24
CA SER A 120 21.06 -11.72 3.26
C SER A 120 20.36 -11.00 4.41
N LEU A 121 19.51 -10.01 4.09
CA LEU A 121 18.74 -9.26 5.08
C LEU A 121 17.88 -10.19 5.96
N PHE A 122 17.09 -11.06 5.34
CA PHE A 122 16.14 -11.90 6.08
C PHE A 122 16.83 -13.05 6.85
N THR A 123 17.97 -13.53 6.38
CA THR A 123 18.79 -14.53 7.09
C THR A 123 19.40 -13.91 8.35
N ALA A 124 20.03 -12.74 8.25
CA ALA A 124 20.57 -12.01 9.37
C ALA A 124 19.48 -11.61 10.38
N TRP A 125 18.36 -11.06 9.89
CA TRP A 125 17.22 -10.71 10.73
C TRP A 125 16.66 -11.91 11.48
N ARG A 126 16.46 -13.05 10.82
CA ARG A 126 15.99 -14.28 11.46
C ARG A 126 16.94 -14.70 12.59
N GLY A 127 18.25 -14.65 12.37
CA GLY A 127 19.27 -14.97 13.37
C GLY A 127 19.21 -14.02 14.58
N SER A 128 18.90 -12.74 14.37
CA SER A 128 18.83 -11.75 15.46
C SER A 128 17.56 -11.87 16.31
N VAL A 129 16.48 -12.49 15.83
CA VAL A 129 15.21 -12.62 16.57
C VAL A 129 15.39 -13.33 17.91
N THR A 130 16.13 -14.43 17.95
CA THR A 130 16.36 -15.22 19.17
C THR A 130 17.28 -14.53 20.16
N GLN A 131 18.08 -13.57 19.71
CA GLN A 131 19.00 -12.79 20.52
C GLN A 131 18.43 -11.44 20.96
N ALA A 132 17.23 -11.10 20.47
CA ALA A 132 16.61 -9.82 20.76
C ALA A 132 16.23 -9.71 22.26
N ARG A 133 16.53 -8.56 22.87
CA ARG A 133 16.13 -8.26 24.25
C ARG A 133 14.62 -8.47 24.50
N LYS A 134 13.81 -8.24 23.48
CA LYS A 134 12.37 -8.46 23.47
C LYS A 134 12.02 -9.40 22.31
N TYR A 135 11.94 -10.67 22.61
CA TYR A 135 11.69 -11.72 21.63
C TYR A 135 10.36 -11.52 20.88
N LEU A 136 9.25 -11.30 21.60
CA LEU A 136 7.91 -11.25 20.99
C LEU A 136 7.77 -10.14 19.94
N PRO A 137 8.14 -8.86 20.19
CA PRO A 137 8.12 -7.85 19.14
C PRO A 137 9.06 -8.17 17.98
N ALA A 138 10.26 -8.69 18.25
CA ALA A 138 11.22 -9.03 17.19
C ALA A 138 10.69 -10.13 16.28
N ALA A 139 10.11 -11.19 16.85
CA ALA A 139 9.48 -12.28 16.12
C ALA A 139 8.28 -11.78 15.28
N ARG A 140 7.41 -10.93 15.86
CA ARG A 140 6.28 -10.33 15.17
C ARG A 140 6.73 -9.48 13.99
N ASP A 141 7.74 -8.65 14.16
CA ASP A 141 8.22 -7.72 13.16
C ASP A 141 8.88 -8.48 11.99
N TYR A 142 9.64 -9.54 12.29
CA TYR A 142 10.16 -10.48 11.31
C TYR A 142 9.04 -11.20 10.55
N PHE A 143 8.02 -11.69 11.27
CA PHE A 143 6.85 -12.34 10.68
C PHE A 143 6.12 -11.41 9.71
N ALA A 144 5.82 -10.18 10.12
CA ALA A 144 5.16 -9.18 9.29
C ALA A 144 5.95 -8.86 8.01
N ALA A 145 7.25 -8.61 8.13
CA ALA A 145 8.11 -8.34 6.98
C ALA A 145 8.23 -9.54 6.04
N SER A 146 8.27 -10.75 6.60
CA SER A 146 8.26 -11.98 5.81
C SER A 146 6.97 -12.18 5.03
N LEU A 147 5.81 -11.77 5.55
CA LEU A 147 4.56 -11.77 4.78
C LEU A 147 4.61 -10.78 3.60
N TRP A 148 5.25 -9.61 3.77
CA TRP A 148 5.39 -8.66 2.67
C TRP A 148 6.26 -9.19 1.54
N ARG A 149 7.40 -9.84 1.86
CA ARG A 149 8.30 -10.39 0.83
C ARG A 149 7.77 -11.65 0.18
N ARG A 150 6.95 -12.45 0.89
CA ARG A 150 6.45 -13.75 0.39
C ARG A 150 5.12 -13.67 -0.32
N LEU A 151 4.19 -12.87 0.21
CA LEU A 151 2.80 -12.75 -0.25
C LEU A 151 2.47 -11.37 -0.83
N GLY A 152 3.39 -10.42 -0.75
CA GLY A 152 3.17 -9.07 -1.27
C GLY A 152 2.03 -8.32 -0.60
N LEU A 153 1.70 -8.58 0.66
CA LEU A 153 0.65 -7.88 1.38
C LEU A 153 0.97 -6.39 1.53
N ARG A 154 -0.06 -5.55 1.54
CA ARG A 154 0.10 -4.15 1.95
C ARG A 154 0.19 -4.07 3.47
N ILE A 155 0.98 -3.10 3.99
CA ILE A 155 1.15 -2.94 5.44
C ILE A 155 -0.18 -2.80 6.18
N ASN A 156 -1.13 -2.03 5.65
CA ASN A 156 -2.44 -1.87 6.28
C ASN A 156 -3.27 -3.16 6.20
N GLU A 157 -3.12 -3.97 5.16
CA GLU A 157 -3.73 -5.28 5.08
C GLU A 157 -3.16 -6.19 6.17
N THR A 158 -1.83 -6.19 6.33
CA THR A 158 -1.12 -7.00 7.33
C THR A 158 -1.53 -6.66 8.76
N VAL A 159 -1.58 -5.38 9.13
CA VAL A 159 -1.98 -4.99 10.50
C VAL A 159 -3.44 -5.29 10.80
N MET A 160 -4.30 -5.43 9.79
CA MET A 160 -5.74 -5.69 9.96
C MET A 160 -6.10 -7.17 9.97
N LEU A 161 -5.11 -8.07 9.86
CA LEU A 161 -5.36 -9.51 9.94
C LEU A 161 -5.76 -9.93 11.36
N ASP A 162 -6.74 -10.82 11.42
CA ASP A 162 -7.16 -11.53 12.62
C ASP A 162 -6.80 -13.01 12.51
N ILE A 163 -6.89 -13.76 13.61
CA ILE A 163 -6.55 -15.18 13.63
C ILE A 163 -7.42 -15.97 12.64
N ARG A 164 -8.72 -15.68 12.57
CA ARG A 164 -9.65 -16.29 11.61
C ARG A 164 -9.33 -16.08 10.14
N ASP A 165 -8.45 -15.12 9.84
CA ASP A 165 -8.09 -14.83 8.45
C ASP A 165 -7.13 -15.87 7.87
N TRP A 166 -6.46 -16.67 8.70
CA TRP A 166 -5.74 -17.84 8.23
C TRP A 166 -6.68 -19.03 8.09
N ARG A 167 -6.78 -19.54 6.87
CA ARG A 167 -7.64 -20.67 6.49
C ARG A 167 -6.78 -21.80 5.95
N PRO A 168 -6.20 -22.65 6.83
CA PRO A 168 -5.37 -23.78 6.43
C PRO A 168 -6.17 -24.86 5.67
N ASP A 169 -7.49 -24.87 5.86
CA ASP A 169 -8.44 -25.78 5.21
C ASP A 169 -8.68 -25.47 3.71
N LEU A 170 -8.24 -24.32 3.19
CA LEU A 170 -8.50 -23.90 1.82
C LEU A 170 -7.32 -24.15 0.88
N GLY A 171 -7.45 -25.21 0.04
CA GLY A 171 -6.46 -25.57 -0.97
C GLY A 171 -5.19 -26.15 -0.37
N GLU A 172 -4.22 -26.44 -1.22
CA GLU A 172 -2.99 -27.16 -0.86
C GLU A 172 -2.10 -26.39 0.16
N PHE A 173 -2.04 -25.07 0.03
CA PHE A 173 -1.13 -24.21 0.81
C PHE A 173 -1.82 -23.44 1.93
N GLY A 174 -3.13 -23.67 2.17
CA GLY A 174 -3.94 -22.77 2.96
C GLY A 174 -4.12 -21.41 2.27
N LYS A 175 -5.01 -20.57 2.79
CA LYS A 175 -5.26 -19.21 2.25
C LYS A 175 -5.39 -18.18 3.36
N LEU A 176 -4.82 -17.01 3.14
CA LEU A 176 -4.99 -15.86 4.00
C LEU A 176 -6.11 -14.96 3.44
N HIS A 177 -7.15 -14.74 4.22
CA HIS A 177 -8.29 -13.91 3.84
C HIS A 177 -7.99 -12.43 4.13
N VAL A 178 -7.57 -11.70 3.11
CA VAL A 178 -7.33 -10.26 3.21
C VAL A 178 -8.66 -9.53 3.08
N ARG A 179 -9.34 -9.27 4.19
CA ARG A 179 -10.67 -8.62 4.23
C ARG A 179 -10.61 -7.11 3.94
N HIS A 180 -9.54 -6.46 4.35
CA HIS A 180 -9.36 -5.01 4.28
C HIS A 180 -8.47 -4.57 3.10
N GLY A 181 -8.67 -5.17 1.92
CA GLY A 181 -7.99 -4.76 0.70
C GLY A 181 -8.34 -3.31 0.32
N LYS A 182 -7.39 -2.60 -0.32
CA LYS A 182 -7.63 -1.22 -0.76
C LYS A 182 -8.78 -1.17 -1.77
N GLY A 183 -9.91 -0.59 -1.37
CA GLY A 183 -11.00 -0.21 -2.27
C GLY A 183 -10.65 1.04 -3.09
N SER A 184 -11.45 1.34 -4.09
CA SER A 184 -11.35 2.58 -4.87
C SER A 184 -12.73 3.21 -5.04
N GLY A 185 -12.78 4.55 -5.07
CA GLY A 185 -13.98 5.31 -5.37
C GLY A 185 -15.14 5.10 -4.39
N GLY A 186 -14.86 4.99 -3.09
CA GLY A 186 -15.90 4.85 -2.07
C GLY A 186 -16.58 3.46 -1.99
N ARG A 187 -16.13 2.48 -2.78
CA ARG A 187 -16.75 1.14 -2.85
C ARG A 187 -16.39 0.20 -1.69
N GLY A 188 -15.79 0.71 -0.63
CA GLY A 188 -15.35 -0.11 0.51
C GLY A 188 -14.13 -0.99 0.23
N PRO A 189 -13.70 -1.81 1.22
CA PRO A 189 -12.58 -2.72 1.06
C PRO A 189 -12.92 -3.85 0.08
N LYS A 190 -11.94 -4.24 -0.75
CA LYS A 190 -12.06 -5.39 -1.67
C LYS A 190 -11.37 -6.60 -1.04
N PRO A 191 -12.13 -7.60 -0.56
CA PRO A 191 -11.55 -8.81 0.01
C PRO A 191 -10.93 -9.69 -1.08
N ARG A 192 -9.92 -10.48 -0.69
CA ARG A 192 -9.32 -11.52 -1.53
C ARG A 192 -8.73 -12.63 -0.69
N LEU A 193 -8.58 -13.80 -1.29
CA LEU A 193 -7.88 -14.94 -0.71
C LEU A 193 -6.47 -15.03 -1.31
N VAL A 194 -5.46 -15.01 -0.47
CA VAL A 194 -4.04 -15.09 -0.84
C VAL A 194 -3.51 -16.46 -0.42
N PRO A 195 -3.10 -17.33 -1.36
CA PRO A 195 -2.56 -18.64 -1.00
C PRO A 195 -1.26 -18.52 -0.23
N GLY A 196 -1.05 -19.40 0.75
CA GLY A 196 0.13 -19.45 1.61
C GLY A 196 1.40 -19.99 0.92
N ILE A 197 1.66 -19.52 -0.30
CA ILE A 197 2.80 -19.92 -1.14
C ILE A 197 4.13 -19.38 -0.60
N ASN A 198 5.22 -19.79 -1.23
CA ASN A 198 6.56 -19.26 -0.95
C ASN A 198 7.02 -19.52 0.49
N GLY A 199 6.55 -20.61 1.11
CA GLY A 199 6.82 -20.94 2.50
C GLY A 199 6.12 -20.03 3.52
N ALA A 200 5.09 -19.30 3.10
CA ALA A 200 4.31 -18.46 4.01
C ALA A 200 3.40 -19.28 4.92
N ASN A 201 2.88 -20.43 4.45
CA ASN A 201 2.12 -21.36 5.28
C ASN A 201 2.92 -21.82 6.51
N GLN A 202 4.13 -22.36 6.30
CA GLN A 202 5.00 -22.82 7.41
C GLN A 202 5.36 -21.66 8.36
N LEU A 203 5.54 -20.46 7.82
CA LEU A 203 5.81 -19.26 8.63
C LEU A 203 4.59 -18.87 9.49
N ILE A 204 3.39 -18.98 8.95
CA ILE A 204 2.13 -18.70 9.69
C ILE A 204 1.91 -19.78 10.74
N ASP A 205 2.15 -21.05 10.42
CA ASP A 205 2.03 -22.17 11.35
C ASP A 205 3.02 -22.01 12.52
N TRP A 206 4.29 -21.68 12.25
CA TRP A 206 5.26 -21.34 13.28
C TRP A 206 4.76 -20.18 14.17
N TRP A 207 4.26 -19.11 13.55
CA TRP A 207 3.77 -17.94 14.29
C TRP A 207 2.61 -18.30 15.21
N LEU A 208 1.63 -19.03 14.71
CA LEU A 208 0.43 -19.42 15.47
C LEU A 208 0.70 -20.46 16.55
N ALA A 209 1.62 -21.40 16.30
CA ALA A 209 1.93 -22.46 17.25
C ALA A 209 2.90 -22.00 18.35
N GLU A 210 3.93 -21.23 18.00
CA GLU A 210 5.04 -20.98 18.92
C GLU A 210 5.09 -19.55 19.50
N VAL A 211 4.68 -18.54 18.73
CA VAL A 211 4.88 -17.15 19.13
C VAL A 211 3.58 -16.47 19.58
N ARG A 212 2.53 -16.59 18.81
CA ARG A 212 1.25 -15.91 19.09
C ARG A 212 0.66 -16.25 20.47
N PRO A 213 0.71 -17.51 20.94
CA PRO A 213 0.21 -17.86 22.28
C PRO A 213 0.89 -17.12 23.42
N GLN A 214 2.14 -16.69 23.24
CA GLN A 214 2.88 -15.98 24.28
C GLN A 214 2.43 -14.53 24.49
N TYR A 215 1.54 -13.99 23.62
CA TYR A 215 0.97 -12.65 23.78
C TYR A 215 -0.24 -12.59 24.70
N GLY A 216 -0.87 -13.72 25.03
CA GLY A 216 -2.01 -13.79 25.94
C GLY A 216 -2.98 -14.92 25.61
N GLU A 217 -3.97 -15.07 26.47
CA GLU A 217 -4.96 -16.16 26.42
C GLU A 217 -5.92 -16.07 25.21
N ASP A 218 -5.93 -14.95 24.51
CA ASP A 218 -6.75 -14.70 23.32
C ASP A 218 -6.22 -15.33 22.02
N TRP A 219 -5.17 -16.14 22.12
CA TRP A 219 -4.50 -16.74 20.95
C TRP A 219 -5.42 -17.64 20.09
N ALA A 220 -6.48 -18.16 20.67
CA ALA A 220 -7.48 -18.99 19.99
C ALA A 220 -8.76 -18.21 19.60
N ASP A 221 -8.89 -16.94 20.03
CA ASP A 221 -10.04 -16.10 19.65
C ASP A 221 -9.94 -15.72 18.16
N PRO A 222 -10.90 -16.12 17.32
CA PRO A 222 -10.89 -15.79 15.88
C PRO A 222 -10.84 -14.29 15.60
N ASP A 223 -11.37 -13.46 16.49
CA ASP A 223 -11.43 -12.00 16.35
C ASP A 223 -10.21 -11.28 16.95
N ALA A 224 -9.29 -12.03 17.56
CA ALA A 224 -8.05 -11.45 18.06
C ALA A 224 -7.09 -11.08 16.92
N PRO A 225 -6.28 -10.02 17.10
CA PRO A 225 -5.29 -9.63 16.11
C PRO A 225 -4.30 -10.75 15.83
N LEU A 226 -4.05 -11.06 14.55
CA LEU A 226 -2.97 -11.96 14.16
C LEU A 226 -1.60 -11.38 14.57
N LEU A 227 -1.44 -10.04 14.49
CA LEU A 227 -0.23 -9.34 14.91
C LEU A 227 -0.55 -8.39 16.08
N PRO A 228 -0.45 -8.86 17.32
CA PRO A 228 -0.67 -8.04 18.51
C PRO A 228 0.50 -7.10 18.77
N SER A 229 0.22 -6.02 19.49
CA SER A 229 1.23 -5.18 20.14
C SER A 229 1.52 -5.72 21.55
N GLU A 230 2.58 -5.22 22.20
CA GLU A 230 2.79 -5.49 23.63
C GLU A 230 1.90 -4.60 24.53
N ARG A 231 1.09 -3.72 23.99
CA ARG A 231 0.20 -2.86 24.76
C ARG A 231 -1.09 -3.61 25.04
N PHE A 232 -1.34 -3.83 26.30
CA PHE A 232 -2.58 -4.40 26.77
C PHE A 232 -3.70 -3.34 26.66
N ASP A 233 -4.77 -3.69 25.98
CA ASP A 233 -5.99 -2.90 25.87
C ASP A 233 -6.96 -3.35 26.96
N ARG A 234 -7.20 -2.49 27.95
CA ARG A 234 -8.03 -2.81 29.10
C ARG A 234 -9.52 -2.94 28.76
N ASP A 235 -9.96 -2.23 27.71
CA ASP A 235 -11.35 -2.26 27.30
C ASP A 235 -11.68 -3.56 26.55
N LEU A 236 -10.69 -4.13 25.88
CA LEU A 236 -10.80 -5.39 25.14
C LEU A 236 -10.25 -6.60 25.90
N ASP A 237 -9.66 -6.38 27.10
CA ASP A 237 -9.01 -7.41 27.93
C ASP A 237 -7.99 -8.28 27.17
N ARG A 238 -7.25 -7.66 26.25
CA ARG A 238 -6.23 -8.31 25.40
C ARG A 238 -5.18 -7.35 24.88
N CYS A 239 -4.10 -7.91 24.32
CA CYS A 239 -3.14 -7.10 23.59
C CYS A 239 -3.75 -6.45 22.37
N GLY A 240 -3.62 -5.12 22.26
CA GLY A 240 -4.12 -4.37 21.13
C GLY A 240 -3.37 -4.71 19.82
N ARG A 241 -3.90 -4.29 18.69
CA ARG A 241 -3.32 -4.49 17.36
C ARG A 241 -2.04 -3.66 17.17
N VAL A 242 -1.01 -4.22 16.52
CA VAL A 242 0.20 -3.46 16.18
C VAL A 242 -0.10 -2.36 15.16
N GLY A 243 0.50 -1.19 15.34
CA GLY A 243 0.36 -0.09 14.39
C GLY A 243 1.32 -0.19 13.20
N ALA A 244 0.87 0.26 12.02
CA ALA A 244 1.70 0.26 10.81
C ALA A 244 3.03 1.03 10.95
N ASN A 245 3.05 2.09 11.75
CA ASN A 245 4.28 2.86 11.98
C ASN A 245 5.32 2.09 12.79
N ALA A 246 4.89 1.26 13.75
CA ALA A 246 5.79 0.40 14.51
C ALA A 246 6.48 -0.61 13.58
N LEU A 247 5.72 -1.28 12.71
CA LEU A 247 6.27 -2.22 11.74
C LEU A 247 7.20 -1.55 10.70
N ARG A 248 6.88 -0.32 10.24
CA ARG A 248 7.80 0.42 9.35
C ARG A 248 9.12 0.75 10.04
N ARG A 249 9.05 1.20 11.29
CA ARG A 249 10.24 1.52 12.07
C ARG A 249 11.09 0.27 12.31
N ALA A 250 10.47 -0.86 12.64
CA ALA A 250 11.18 -2.12 12.84
C ALA A 250 11.90 -2.56 11.55
N LEU A 251 11.23 -2.50 10.39
CA LEU A 251 11.89 -2.78 9.11
C LEU A 251 13.08 -1.83 8.88
N GLY A 252 12.90 -0.52 9.12
CA GLY A 252 13.97 0.46 8.96
C GLY A 252 15.20 0.13 9.79
N ILE A 253 15.02 -0.21 11.08
CA ILE A 253 16.12 -0.59 11.98
C ILE A 253 16.89 -1.79 11.43
N GLN A 254 16.20 -2.83 10.98
CA GLN A 254 16.85 -4.03 10.45
C GLN A 254 17.57 -3.78 9.13
N VAL A 255 17.00 -2.91 8.28
CA VAL A 255 17.65 -2.49 7.03
C VAL A 255 18.90 -1.67 7.30
N ASP A 256 18.85 -0.73 8.25
CA ASP A 256 20.00 0.09 8.62
C ASP A 256 21.15 -0.77 9.15
N GLU A 257 20.83 -1.85 9.85
CA GLU A 257 21.81 -2.78 10.44
C GLU A 257 22.38 -3.78 9.40
N TRP A 258 21.51 -4.46 8.64
CA TRP A 258 21.91 -5.61 7.81
C TRP A 258 21.97 -5.34 6.30
N LEU A 259 21.38 -4.23 5.84
CA LEU A 259 21.38 -3.85 4.43
C LEU A 259 21.48 -2.32 4.26
N PRO A 260 22.54 -1.69 4.77
CA PRO A 260 22.66 -0.22 4.83
C PRO A 260 22.59 0.46 3.47
N ALA A 261 22.93 -0.23 2.38
CA ALA A 261 22.76 0.28 1.01
C ALA A 261 21.31 0.67 0.68
N TRP A 262 20.34 0.11 1.41
CA TRP A 262 18.91 0.37 1.26
C TRP A 262 18.32 1.24 2.38
N SER A 263 19.15 1.79 3.26
CA SER A 263 18.72 2.68 4.35
C SER A 263 17.86 3.84 3.81
N GLY A 264 16.77 4.13 4.48
CA GLY A 264 15.79 5.15 4.08
C GLY A 264 15.01 4.86 2.79
N ARG A 265 15.37 3.83 2.02
CA ARG A 265 14.71 3.45 0.75
C ARG A 265 13.84 2.19 0.85
N MET A 266 14.22 1.25 1.72
CA MET A 266 13.47 0.02 1.94
C MET A 266 12.17 0.31 2.70
N THR A 267 11.08 -0.11 2.13
CA THR A 267 9.74 0.05 2.72
C THR A 267 8.95 -1.25 2.53
N PRO A 268 7.84 -1.46 3.28
CA PRO A 268 6.94 -2.58 3.00
C PRO A 268 6.46 -2.65 1.56
N HIS A 269 6.35 -1.49 0.91
CA HIS A 269 5.97 -1.42 -0.50
C HIS A 269 7.09 -1.90 -1.44
N VAL A 270 8.34 -1.65 -1.11
CA VAL A 270 9.50 -2.19 -1.84
C VAL A 270 9.57 -3.71 -1.71
N LEU A 271 9.33 -4.27 -0.52
CA LEU A 271 9.24 -5.73 -0.34
C LEU A 271 8.09 -6.35 -1.13
N ARG A 272 6.96 -5.66 -1.24
CA ARG A 272 5.86 -6.08 -2.12
C ARG A 272 6.24 -6.00 -3.61
N HIS A 273 6.99 -4.99 -4.03
CA HIS A 273 7.55 -4.91 -5.39
C HIS A 273 8.48 -6.08 -5.67
N TYR A 274 9.37 -6.36 -4.72
CA TYR A 274 10.25 -7.52 -4.78
C TYR A 274 9.45 -8.82 -4.96
N CYS A 275 8.45 -9.06 -4.10
CA CYS A 275 7.57 -10.23 -4.22
C CYS A 275 6.94 -10.35 -5.61
N ALA A 276 6.41 -9.25 -6.13
CA ALA A 276 5.80 -9.24 -7.47
C ALA A 276 6.80 -9.58 -8.57
N SER A 277 7.97 -8.97 -8.54
CA SER A 277 9.02 -9.17 -9.55
C SER A 277 9.62 -10.59 -9.48
N SER A 278 9.84 -11.09 -8.27
CA SER A 278 10.37 -12.46 -8.05
C SER A 278 9.38 -13.53 -8.52
N LEU A 279 8.09 -13.42 -8.19
CA LEU A 279 7.07 -14.36 -8.64
C LEU A 279 6.88 -14.32 -10.17
N TYR A 280 6.93 -13.12 -10.76
CA TYR A 280 6.87 -12.99 -12.22
C TYR A 280 8.09 -13.61 -12.90
N ALA A 281 9.28 -13.35 -12.37
CA ALA A 281 10.52 -13.96 -12.89
C ALA A 281 10.54 -15.48 -12.73
N ALA A 282 9.85 -16.01 -11.72
CA ALA A 282 9.63 -17.45 -11.54
C ALA A 282 8.53 -18.04 -12.46
N GLY A 283 7.94 -17.22 -13.36
CA GLY A 283 6.97 -17.67 -14.36
C GLY A 283 5.50 -17.58 -13.95
N MET A 284 5.19 -16.90 -12.85
CA MET A 284 3.77 -16.65 -12.50
C MET A 284 3.12 -15.75 -13.55
N ASP A 285 1.97 -16.14 -14.05
CA ASP A 285 1.19 -15.35 -14.98
C ASP A 285 0.80 -13.99 -14.40
N ILE A 286 0.85 -12.94 -15.24
CA ILE A 286 0.60 -11.56 -14.81
C ILE A 286 -0.83 -11.35 -14.28
N LYS A 287 -1.81 -12.11 -14.78
CA LYS A 287 -3.18 -12.06 -14.28
C LYS A 287 -3.30 -12.71 -12.92
N ALA A 288 -2.66 -13.86 -12.71
CA ALA A 288 -2.57 -14.52 -11.41
C ALA A 288 -1.87 -13.60 -10.39
N LEU A 289 -0.78 -12.95 -10.80
CA LEU A 289 -0.08 -11.97 -9.97
C LEU A 289 -0.94 -10.74 -9.63
N GLN A 290 -1.72 -10.24 -10.58
CA GLN A 290 -2.68 -9.16 -10.35
C GLN A 290 -3.71 -9.53 -9.27
N GLU A 291 -4.26 -10.74 -9.33
CA GLU A 291 -5.23 -11.25 -8.36
C GLU A 291 -4.60 -11.47 -6.99
N LEU A 292 -3.43 -12.09 -6.93
CA LEU A 292 -2.65 -12.27 -5.71
C LEU A 292 -2.43 -10.94 -4.98
N LEU A 293 -1.98 -9.92 -5.71
CA LEU A 293 -1.69 -8.60 -5.17
C LEU A 293 -2.96 -7.77 -4.93
N GLY A 294 -4.09 -8.12 -5.53
CA GLY A 294 -5.32 -7.33 -5.46
C GLY A 294 -5.17 -5.97 -6.14
N HIS A 295 -4.61 -5.93 -7.35
CA HIS A 295 -4.57 -4.75 -8.19
C HIS A 295 -5.83 -4.67 -9.04
N GLN A 296 -6.47 -3.50 -9.04
CA GLN A 296 -7.69 -3.28 -9.82
C GLN A 296 -7.40 -3.19 -11.32
N TRP A 297 -6.23 -2.66 -11.68
CA TRP A 297 -5.81 -2.42 -13.06
C TRP A 297 -4.50 -3.15 -13.37
N LEU A 298 -4.42 -3.79 -14.52
CA LEU A 298 -3.22 -4.49 -14.98
C LEU A 298 -2.02 -3.53 -15.09
N ALA A 299 -2.25 -2.30 -15.54
CA ALA A 299 -1.24 -1.25 -15.58
C ALA A 299 -0.56 -1.00 -14.20
N THR A 300 -1.29 -1.21 -13.09
CA THR A 300 -0.68 -1.14 -11.76
C THR A 300 0.28 -2.29 -11.52
N THR A 301 -0.05 -3.50 -11.99
CA THR A 301 0.83 -4.67 -11.86
C THR A 301 2.05 -4.53 -12.75
N SER A 302 1.88 -4.12 -14.02
CA SER A 302 3.00 -3.92 -14.96
C SER A 302 4.00 -2.86 -14.49
N GLY A 303 3.55 -1.80 -13.80
CA GLY A 303 4.43 -0.81 -13.18
C GLY A 303 5.30 -1.35 -12.02
N TYR A 304 5.00 -2.55 -11.51
CA TYR A 304 5.79 -3.24 -10.47
C TYR A 304 6.80 -4.23 -11.06
N LEU A 305 6.67 -4.56 -12.35
CA LEU A 305 7.50 -5.57 -12.95
C LEU A 305 8.76 -4.93 -13.53
N HIS A 306 9.89 -5.25 -12.93
CA HIS A 306 11.19 -5.04 -13.57
C HIS A 306 11.44 -6.25 -14.46
N VAL A 307 11.22 -6.09 -15.77
CA VAL A 307 11.49 -7.15 -16.74
C VAL A 307 13.00 -7.21 -16.97
N ARG A 308 13.63 -8.31 -16.54
CA ARG A 308 15.04 -8.58 -16.86
C ARG A 308 15.17 -8.83 -18.36
N SER A 309 16.29 -8.42 -18.95
CA SER A 309 16.53 -8.55 -20.40
C SER A 309 16.41 -9.98 -20.92
N ASP A 310 16.70 -10.97 -20.06
CA ASP A 310 16.61 -12.40 -20.37
C ASP A 310 15.22 -13.01 -20.19
N HIS A 311 14.24 -12.22 -19.73
CA HIS A 311 12.88 -12.73 -19.46
C HIS A 311 12.15 -13.16 -20.72
N ILE A 312 12.33 -12.44 -21.83
CA ILE A 312 11.69 -12.78 -23.12
C ILE A 312 12.20 -14.12 -23.62
N GLU A 313 13.52 -14.32 -23.57
CA GLU A 313 14.15 -15.57 -24.01
C GLU A 313 13.72 -16.75 -23.14
N ARG A 314 13.72 -16.58 -21.81
CA ARG A 314 13.25 -17.62 -20.87
C ARG A 314 11.77 -17.93 -21.03
N ALA A 315 10.93 -16.92 -21.21
CA ALA A 315 9.51 -17.12 -21.45
C ALA A 315 9.25 -17.88 -22.75
N TRP A 316 10.03 -17.56 -23.81
CA TRP A 316 9.97 -18.27 -25.07
C TRP A 316 10.38 -19.75 -24.91
N ASN A 317 11.53 -20.01 -24.32
CA ASN A 317 12.00 -21.39 -24.09
C ASN A 317 10.99 -22.21 -23.28
N SER A 318 10.47 -21.65 -22.17
CA SER A 318 9.43 -22.32 -21.36
C SER A 318 8.11 -22.52 -22.10
N ALA A 319 7.78 -21.67 -23.07
CA ALA A 319 6.61 -21.85 -23.92
C ALA A 319 6.86 -22.95 -24.97
N SER A 320 8.05 -22.97 -25.59
CA SER A 320 8.45 -24.00 -26.54
C SER A 320 8.46 -25.37 -25.88
N ASP A 321 9.11 -25.53 -24.72
CA ASP A 321 9.14 -26.79 -23.97
C ASP A 321 7.72 -27.33 -23.69
N ARG A 322 6.78 -26.45 -23.33
CA ARG A 322 5.38 -26.86 -23.10
C ARG A 322 4.66 -27.27 -24.37
N VAL A 323 4.94 -26.62 -25.50
CA VAL A 323 4.38 -27.01 -26.80
C VAL A 323 4.95 -28.32 -27.27
N GLU A 324 6.25 -28.52 -27.16
CA GLU A 324 6.95 -29.76 -27.49
C GLU A 324 6.44 -30.95 -26.66
N ALA A 325 6.36 -30.76 -25.34
CA ALA A 325 5.80 -31.77 -24.44
C ALA A 325 4.35 -32.14 -24.78
N ARG A 326 3.54 -31.13 -25.19
CA ARG A 326 2.13 -31.35 -25.56
C ARG A 326 1.95 -32.04 -26.91
N LEU A 327 2.83 -31.75 -27.87
CA LEU A 327 2.75 -32.24 -29.22
C LEU A 327 3.57 -33.50 -29.47
N GLY A 328 4.39 -33.94 -28.49
CA GLY A 328 5.32 -35.08 -28.65
C GLY A 328 6.40 -34.83 -29.69
N LEU A 329 6.72 -33.56 -29.95
CA LEU A 329 7.75 -33.16 -30.91
C LEU A 329 9.05 -32.91 -30.14
N HIS A 330 10.09 -33.70 -30.44
CA HIS A 330 11.46 -33.31 -30.15
C HIS A 330 11.97 -32.58 -31.39
N ILE A 331 12.20 -31.30 -31.28
CA ILE A 331 12.91 -30.52 -32.30
C ILE A 331 14.36 -30.50 -31.85
N ASP A 332 15.20 -31.28 -32.55
CA ASP A 332 16.66 -31.31 -32.38
C ASP A 332 17.30 -29.97 -32.77
#